data_94ca7b38695701ece8996255d08ea09c
#
_entry.id   94ca7b38695701ece8996255d08ea09c
#
_cell.length_a   1.000
_cell.length_b   1.000
_cell.length_c   1.000
_cell.angle_alpha   90.00
_cell.angle_beta   90.00
_cell.angle_gamma   90.00
#
_symmetry.space_group_name_H-M   'P 1'
#
loop_
_entity.id
_entity.type
_entity.pdbx_description
1 polymer ?
#
loop_
_entity_poly.entity_id
_entity_poly.type
_entity_poly.pdbx_seq_one_letter_code
_entity_poly.pdbx_strand_id
1 'polypeptide(L)'
;MGIIRCLKKVLKPMNAPTNLDEYDAIAKTVQYYTDGAKSGRGADMQPAFHQDATIFGYADGEIFAGPIQKLFESVDQDTPATGLQARMVSIDIIDTIAAVRLELDDWNGHRYTDLLTLLKANGEWKIMNKVFHEHP
;
A
#
# COMPACT_ATOMS: atom_id res chain seq x y z
N MET A 1 26.60 10.85 11.93
CA MET A 1 25.23 10.35 11.78
C MET A 1 24.28 11.47 11.46
N GLY A 2 23.67 11.40 10.30
CA GLY A 2 22.69 12.40 9.92
C GLY A 2 21.46 12.41 10.83
N ILE A 3 21.08 11.27 11.36
CA ILE A 3 19.94 11.15 12.25
C ILE A 3 20.09 12.02 13.48
N ILE A 4 21.27 12.05 14.07
CA ILE A 4 21.49 12.86 15.27
C ILE A 4 21.30 14.34 14.99
N ARG A 5 21.80 14.79 13.86
CA ARG A 5 21.59 16.18 13.48
C ARG A 5 20.14 16.50 13.20
N CYS A 6 19.38 15.54 12.70
CA CYS A 6 17.95 15.73 12.49
C CYS A 6 17.20 15.92 13.78
N LEU A 7 17.77 15.50 14.90
CA LEU A 7 17.16 15.69 16.20
C LEU A 7 17.39 17.05 16.79
N LYS A 8 18.25 17.87 16.20
CA LYS A 8 18.37 19.25 16.62
C LYS A 8 17.01 19.88 16.55
N LYS A 9 16.64 20.54 17.59
CA LYS A 9 15.33 21.07 17.66
C LYS A 9 15.11 22.12 16.60
N VAL A 10 14.16 21.83 15.78
CA VAL A 10 13.68 22.75 14.78
C VAL A 10 12.20 22.96 15.06
N LEU A 11 11.78 24.20 15.06
CA LEU A 11 10.37 24.49 15.25
C LEU A 11 9.61 23.95 14.04
N LYS A 12 8.49 23.29 14.30
CA LYS A 12 7.62 22.83 13.21
C LYS A 12 7.05 24.05 12.49
N PRO A 13 7.01 24.01 11.16
CA PRO A 13 6.31 25.03 10.41
C PRO A 13 4.83 25.07 10.82
N MET A 14 4.22 26.24 10.77
CA MET A 14 2.81 26.37 11.12
C MET A 14 1.90 25.54 10.22
N ASN A 15 2.33 25.26 9.00
CA ASN A 15 1.59 24.47 8.03
C ASN A 15 2.08 23.02 7.93
N ALA A 16 2.78 22.50 8.95
CA ALA A 16 3.22 21.12 8.96
C ALA A 16 2.00 20.18 8.91
N PRO A 17 2.10 19.06 8.19
CA PRO A 17 0.99 18.11 8.09
C PRO A 17 0.54 17.63 9.46
N THR A 18 -0.76 17.53 9.64
CA THR A 18 -1.36 16.92 10.83
C THR A 18 -1.48 15.42 10.63
N ASN A 19 -1.83 14.68 11.70
CA ASN A 19 -2.11 13.25 11.58
C ASN A 19 -3.27 12.99 10.61
N LEU A 20 -4.29 13.87 10.56
CA LEU A 20 -5.38 13.71 9.60
C LEU A 20 -4.90 13.88 8.18
N ASP A 21 -4.00 14.84 7.94
CA ASP A 21 -3.42 15.02 6.62
C ASP A 21 -2.60 13.81 6.20
N GLU A 22 -1.82 13.25 7.12
CA GLU A 22 -1.06 12.05 6.85
C GLU A 22 -1.97 10.84 6.61
N TYR A 23 -3.04 10.73 7.39
CA TYR A 23 -4.04 9.69 7.18
C TYR A 23 -4.63 9.78 5.76
N ASP A 24 -5.02 10.97 5.34
CA ASP A 24 -5.60 11.18 4.02
C ASP A 24 -4.60 10.88 2.91
N ALA A 25 -3.34 11.24 3.10
CA ALA A 25 -2.29 10.96 2.13
C ALA A 25 -2.05 9.46 1.98
N ILE A 26 -2.06 8.72 3.09
CA ILE A 26 -1.93 7.27 3.08
C ILE A 26 -3.15 6.65 2.38
N ALA A 27 -4.35 7.13 2.70
CA ALA A 27 -5.57 6.64 2.06
C ALA A 27 -5.52 6.82 0.54
N LYS A 28 -5.01 7.95 0.08
CA LYS A 28 -4.85 8.22 -1.34
C LYS A 28 -3.83 7.28 -1.98
N THR A 29 -2.73 7.03 -1.30
CA THR A 29 -1.72 6.07 -1.78
C THR A 29 -2.34 4.68 -1.95
N VAL A 30 -3.06 4.21 -0.94
CA VAL A 30 -3.71 2.89 -0.99
C VAL A 30 -4.76 2.85 -2.10
N GLN A 31 -5.43 3.96 -2.35
CA GLN A 31 -6.45 4.03 -3.41
C GLN A 31 -5.87 3.78 -4.79
N TYR A 32 -4.66 4.24 -5.09
CA TYR A 32 -4.02 3.90 -6.37
C TYR A 32 -3.92 2.38 -6.55
N TYR A 33 -3.59 1.67 -5.48
CA TYR A 33 -3.51 0.22 -5.53
C TYR A 33 -4.89 -0.40 -5.84
N THR A 34 -5.91 0.00 -5.09
CA THR A 34 -7.25 -0.57 -5.29
C THR A 34 -7.87 -0.14 -6.61
N ASP A 35 -7.60 1.07 -7.07
CA ASP A 35 -8.07 1.53 -8.38
C ASP A 35 -7.42 0.73 -9.51
N GLY A 36 -6.15 0.39 -9.38
CA GLY A 36 -5.46 -0.44 -10.36
C GLY A 36 -6.03 -1.86 -10.43
N ALA A 37 -6.46 -2.40 -9.30
CA ALA A 37 -7.16 -3.68 -9.29
C ALA A 37 -8.50 -3.59 -10.04
N LYS A 38 -9.24 -2.52 -9.83
CA LYS A 38 -10.53 -2.31 -10.49
C LYS A 38 -10.39 -2.09 -11.99
N SER A 39 -9.36 -1.37 -12.40
CA SER A 39 -9.10 -1.13 -13.83
C SER A 39 -8.48 -2.33 -14.53
N GLY A 40 -7.88 -3.25 -13.78
CA GLY A 40 -7.16 -4.39 -14.35
C GLY A 40 -5.84 -3.99 -14.99
N ARG A 41 -5.24 -2.88 -14.56
CA ARG A 41 -4.00 -2.38 -15.12
C ARG A 41 -2.96 -2.17 -14.05
N GLY A 42 -1.88 -2.95 -14.14
CA GLY A 42 -0.77 -2.84 -13.19
C GLY A 42 -0.15 -1.45 -13.18
N ALA A 43 -0.13 -0.77 -14.32
CA ALA A 43 0.40 0.58 -14.42
C ALA A 43 -0.35 1.57 -13.51
N ASP A 44 -1.64 1.35 -13.30
CA ASP A 44 -2.45 2.20 -12.44
C ASP A 44 -2.14 1.98 -10.96
N MET A 45 -1.56 0.83 -10.60
CA MET A 45 -1.12 0.53 -9.23
C MET A 45 0.24 1.12 -8.90
N GLN A 46 1.08 1.33 -9.89
CA GLN A 46 2.47 1.75 -9.67
C GLN A 46 2.62 2.95 -8.74
N PRO A 47 1.78 4.00 -8.84
CA PRO A 47 1.95 5.15 -7.95
C PRO A 47 1.82 4.84 -6.47
N ALA A 48 1.18 3.72 -6.10
CA ALA A 48 1.03 3.33 -4.70
C ALA A 48 2.31 2.75 -4.10
N PHE A 49 3.18 2.17 -4.93
CA PHE A 49 4.29 1.34 -4.45
C PHE A 49 5.64 1.98 -4.74
N HIS A 50 6.56 1.77 -3.82
CA HIS A 50 7.97 2.04 -4.09
C HIS A 50 8.48 1.06 -5.14
N GLN A 51 9.44 1.50 -5.95
CA GLN A 51 9.99 0.63 -7.01
C GLN A 51 10.64 -0.64 -6.47
N ASP A 52 11.15 -0.60 -5.25
CA ASP A 52 11.78 -1.75 -4.59
C ASP A 52 10.82 -2.49 -3.66
N ALA A 53 9.53 -2.20 -3.72
CA ALA A 53 8.55 -2.86 -2.88
C ALA A 53 8.47 -4.36 -3.17
N THR A 54 8.03 -5.12 -2.17
CA THR A 54 7.94 -6.57 -2.24
C THR A 54 6.54 -7.05 -1.87
N ILE A 55 6.23 -8.27 -2.31
CA ILE A 55 4.95 -8.91 -2.04
C ILE A 55 5.19 -10.36 -1.60
N PHE A 56 4.41 -10.80 -0.60
CA PHE A 56 4.45 -12.18 -0.09
C PHE A 56 3.05 -12.61 0.33
N GLY A 57 2.69 -13.83 0.01
CA GLY A 57 1.44 -14.43 0.46
C GLY A 57 1.22 -15.78 -0.20
N TYR A 58 0.18 -16.46 0.23
CA TYR A 58 -0.25 -17.68 -0.42
C TYR A 58 -1.39 -17.39 -1.38
N ALA A 59 -1.28 -17.90 -2.59
CA ALA A 59 -2.33 -17.85 -3.60
C ALA A 59 -2.51 -19.26 -4.15
N ASP A 60 -3.73 -19.77 -4.10
CA ASP A 60 -4.05 -21.15 -4.53
C ASP A 60 -3.15 -22.20 -3.87
N GLY A 61 -2.83 -21.99 -2.59
CA GLY A 61 -2.01 -22.92 -1.82
C GLY A 61 -0.52 -22.82 -2.07
N GLU A 62 -0.07 -21.95 -2.95
CA GLU A 62 1.34 -21.77 -3.27
C GLU A 62 1.80 -20.38 -2.86
N ILE A 63 3.08 -20.27 -2.52
CA ILE A 63 3.64 -18.97 -2.13
C ILE A 63 3.83 -18.09 -3.36
N PHE A 64 3.32 -16.87 -3.26
CA PHE A 64 3.54 -15.81 -4.23
C PHE A 64 4.49 -14.84 -3.58
N ALA A 65 5.69 -14.69 -4.10
CA ALA A 65 6.73 -13.91 -3.43
C ALA A 65 7.67 -13.25 -4.43
N GLY A 66 8.10 -12.04 -4.11
CA GLY A 66 9.12 -11.36 -4.89
C GLY A 66 8.88 -9.86 -5.03
N PRO A 67 9.45 -9.26 -6.07
CA PRO A 67 9.23 -7.85 -6.34
C PRO A 67 7.76 -7.56 -6.62
N ILE A 68 7.31 -6.36 -6.25
CA ILE A 68 5.92 -5.96 -6.42
C ILE A 68 5.49 -5.97 -7.90
N GLN A 69 6.43 -5.88 -8.82
CA GLN A 69 6.14 -5.94 -10.24
C GLN A 69 5.44 -7.24 -10.64
N LYS A 70 5.64 -8.30 -9.88
CA LYS A 70 4.91 -9.56 -10.09
C LYS A 70 3.41 -9.38 -9.94
N LEU A 71 3.00 -8.52 -9.01
CA LEU A 71 1.58 -8.19 -8.85
C LEU A 71 1.06 -7.44 -10.06
N PHE A 72 1.81 -6.46 -10.55
CA PHE A 72 1.38 -5.68 -11.73
C PHE A 72 1.20 -6.58 -12.94
N GLU A 73 2.14 -7.51 -13.16
CA GLU A 73 2.04 -8.47 -14.24
C GLU A 73 0.83 -9.37 -14.11
N SER A 74 0.58 -9.84 -12.88
CA SER A 74 -0.58 -10.69 -12.59
C SER A 74 -1.89 -9.96 -12.88
N VAL A 75 -1.98 -8.70 -12.49
CA VAL A 75 -3.16 -7.86 -12.73
C VAL A 75 -3.38 -7.64 -14.22
N ASP A 76 -2.30 -7.40 -14.97
CA ASP A 76 -2.39 -7.19 -16.42
C ASP A 76 -2.90 -8.43 -17.15
N GLN A 77 -2.71 -9.62 -16.59
CA GLN A 77 -3.14 -10.89 -17.19
C GLN A 77 -4.53 -11.33 -16.73
N ASP A 78 -5.12 -10.62 -15.78
CA ASP A 78 -6.42 -10.96 -15.24
C ASP A 78 -7.47 -9.98 -15.76
N THR A 79 -8.75 -10.26 -15.44
CA THR A 79 -9.83 -9.35 -15.78
C THR A 79 -9.90 -8.21 -14.76
N PRO A 80 -10.38 -7.03 -15.16
CA PRO A 80 -10.61 -5.95 -14.21
C PRO A 80 -11.54 -6.38 -13.08
N ALA A 81 -11.15 -6.06 -11.85
CA ALA A 81 -11.95 -6.38 -10.67
C ALA A 81 -12.98 -5.29 -10.41
N THR A 82 -13.95 -5.17 -11.31
CA THR A 82 -14.92 -4.06 -11.29
C THR A 82 -15.82 -4.07 -10.06
N GLY A 83 -16.01 -5.22 -9.44
CA GLY A 83 -16.82 -5.35 -8.24
C GLY A 83 -16.05 -5.21 -6.94
N LEU A 84 -14.76 -4.97 -7.00
CA LEU A 84 -13.91 -4.92 -5.82
C LEU A 84 -14.38 -3.87 -4.83
N GLN A 85 -14.50 -4.29 -3.57
CA GLN A 85 -14.72 -3.39 -2.44
C GLN A 85 -13.50 -3.50 -1.52
N ALA A 86 -12.95 -2.36 -1.16
CA ALA A 86 -11.78 -2.30 -0.32
C ALA A 86 -12.00 -1.33 0.84
N ARG A 87 -11.46 -1.68 2.00
CA ARG A 87 -11.56 -0.83 3.18
C ARG A 87 -10.31 -0.93 4.02
N MET A 88 -9.74 0.23 4.37
CA MET A 88 -8.72 0.29 5.39
C MET A 88 -9.39 0.18 6.75
N VAL A 89 -9.13 -0.92 7.46
CA VAL A 89 -9.74 -1.16 8.77
C VAL A 89 -8.86 -0.67 9.90
N SER A 90 -7.58 -0.45 9.65
CA SER A 90 -6.69 0.19 10.62
C SER A 90 -5.52 0.85 9.92
N ILE A 91 -5.07 1.95 10.50
CA ILE A 91 -3.84 2.65 10.13
C ILE A 91 -3.10 3.00 11.39
N ASP A 92 -1.83 2.65 11.45
CA ASP A 92 -0.94 3.02 12.55
C ASP A 92 0.21 3.83 11.96
N ILE A 93 0.29 5.11 12.34
CA ILE A 93 1.27 6.05 11.79
C ILE A 93 2.28 6.40 12.87
N ILE A 94 3.55 6.19 12.57
CA ILE A 94 4.65 6.57 13.44
C ILE A 94 5.63 7.40 12.63
N ASP A 95 5.43 8.71 12.61
CA ASP A 95 6.24 9.68 11.88
C ASP A 95 6.38 9.30 10.40
N THR A 96 7.49 8.71 9.99
CA THR A 96 7.79 8.41 8.57
C THR A 96 7.35 7.02 8.15
N ILE A 97 6.78 6.22 9.06
CA ILE A 97 6.34 4.87 8.73
C ILE A 97 4.88 4.68 9.09
N ALA A 98 4.24 3.74 8.39
CA ALA A 98 2.87 3.39 8.69
C ALA A 98 2.60 1.92 8.41
N ALA A 99 1.64 1.37 9.14
CA ALA A 99 1.13 0.04 8.90
C ALA A 99 -0.37 0.13 8.66
N VAL A 100 -0.84 -0.52 7.59
CA VAL A 100 -2.24 -0.50 7.18
C VAL A 100 -2.75 -1.91 7.07
N ARG A 101 -3.93 -2.17 7.64
CA ARG A 101 -4.67 -3.39 7.35
C ARG A 101 -5.78 -3.04 6.36
N LEU A 102 -5.79 -3.75 5.23
CA LEU A 102 -6.74 -3.53 4.15
C LEU A 102 -7.55 -4.82 3.94
N GLU A 103 -8.86 -4.69 3.94
CA GLU A 103 -9.75 -5.79 3.59
C GLU A 103 -10.23 -5.58 2.16
N LEU A 104 -10.22 -6.65 1.37
CA LEU A 104 -10.62 -6.61 -0.04
C LEU A 104 -11.62 -7.73 -0.30
N ASP A 105 -12.81 -7.34 -0.73
CA ASP A 105 -13.86 -8.28 -1.08
C ASP A 105 -14.11 -8.22 -2.58
N ASP A 106 -14.39 -9.39 -3.15
CA ASP A 106 -14.76 -9.53 -4.56
C ASP A 106 -13.68 -9.02 -5.52
N TRP A 107 -12.45 -9.45 -5.28
CA TRP A 107 -11.40 -9.31 -6.29
C TRP A 107 -11.53 -10.49 -7.24
N ASN A 108 -12.41 -10.34 -8.23
CA ASN A 108 -12.77 -11.42 -9.16
C ASN A 108 -13.21 -12.70 -8.42
N GLY A 109 -14.04 -12.51 -7.39
CA GLY A 109 -14.57 -13.61 -6.58
C GLY A 109 -13.69 -14.00 -5.40
N HIS A 110 -12.52 -13.43 -5.25
CA HIS A 110 -11.60 -13.74 -4.14
C HIS A 110 -11.67 -12.66 -3.08
N ARG A 111 -11.42 -13.07 -1.84
CA ARG A 111 -11.35 -12.18 -0.69
C ARG A 111 -9.96 -12.23 -0.08
N TYR A 112 -9.40 -11.06 0.19
CA TYR A 112 -8.06 -10.94 0.74
C TYR A 112 -8.03 -10.03 1.95
N THR A 113 -7.07 -10.29 2.83
CA THR A 113 -6.63 -9.33 3.82
C THR A 113 -5.18 -9.00 3.54
N ASP A 114 -4.87 -7.73 3.42
CA ASP A 114 -3.49 -7.26 3.21
C ASP A 114 -2.99 -6.57 4.47
N LEU A 115 -1.74 -6.85 4.80
CA LEU A 115 -0.98 -6.02 5.73
C LEU A 115 0.06 -5.27 4.90
N LEU A 116 -0.02 -3.94 4.94
CA LEU A 116 0.83 -3.06 4.15
C LEU A 116 1.73 -2.26 5.09
N THR A 117 3.01 -2.19 4.77
CA THR A 117 3.90 -1.24 5.44
C THR A 117 4.30 -0.16 4.46
N LEU A 118 4.26 1.08 4.93
CA LEU A 118 4.53 2.25 4.11
C LEU A 118 5.67 3.06 4.70
N LEU A 119 6.35 3.77 3.82
CA LEU A 119 7.40 4.71 4.17
C LEU A 119 7.11 6.05 3.49
N LYS A 120 7.26 7.13 4.25
CA LYS A 120 7.18 8.47 3.68
C LYS A 120 8.57 8.85 3.19
N ALA A 121 8.77 8.82 1.89
CA ALA A 121 10.03 9.13 1.25
C ALA A 121 9.87 10.34 0.34
N ASN A 122 10.73 11.33 0.49
CA ASN A 122 10.66 12.55 -0.31
C ASN A 122 9.28 13.22 -0.24
N GLY A 123 8.65 13.19 0.94
CA GLY A 123 7.34 13.80 1.15
C GLY A 123 6.17 12.99 0.65
N GLU A 124 6.38 11.78 0.13
CA GLU A 124 5.32 10.94 -0.41
C GLU A 124 5.26 9.60 0.29
N TRP A 125 4.06 9.16 0.62
CA TRP A 125 3.84 7.83 1.15
C TRP A 125 3.88 6.79 0.04
N LYS A 126 4.68 5.73 0.23
CA LYS A 126 4.74 4.60 -0.69
C LYS A 126 4.64 3.30 0.07
N ILE A 127 3.92 2.35 -0.49
CA ILE A 127 3.86 0.99 0.07
C ILE A 127 5.18 0.30 -0.24
N MET A 128 5.84 -0.21 0.81
CA MET A 128 7.13 -0.88 0.71
C MET A 128 7.00 -2.39 0.72
N ASN A 129 5.97 -2.90 1.39
CA ASN A 129 5.76 -4.33 1.48
C ASN A 129 4.27 -4.63 1.60
N LYS A 130 3.84 -5.66 0.90
CA LYS A 130 2.50 -6.20 0.98
C LYS A 130 2.59 -7.67 1.33
N VAL A 131 2.02 -8.04 2.47
CA VAL A 131 1.81 -9.44 2.84
C VAL A 131 0.31 -9.68 2.83
N PHE A 132 -0.13 -10.68 2.10
CA PHE A 132 -1.55 -10.92 1.92
C PHE A 132 -1.96 -12.32 2.34
N HIS A 133 -3.21 -12.45 2.74
CA HIS A 133 -3.86 -13.72 3.00
C HIS A 133 -5.08 -13.84 2.09
N GLU A 134 -5.12 -14.91 1.31
CA GLU A 134 -6.28 -15.24 0.50
C GLU A 134 -7.22 -16.10 1.35
N HIS A 135 -8.46 -15.66 1.50
CA HIS A 135 -9.45 -16.39 2.29
C HIS A 135 -10.07 -17.51 1.44
N PRO A 136 -10.43 -18.64 2.08
CA PRO A 136 -11.11 -19.73 1.39
C PRO A 136 -12.53 -19.36 0.94
#